data_447fb88ff9a398f4e904c0a70e44a761
#
_entry.id   447fb88ff9a398f4e904c0a70e44a761
#
_cell.length_a   1.000
_cell.length_b   1.000
_cell.length_c   1.000
_cell.angle_alpha   90.00
_cell.angle_beta   90.00
_cell.angle_gamma   90.00
#
_symmetry.space_group_name_H-M   'P 1'
#
loop_
_entity.id
_entity.type
_entity.pdbx_description
1 polymer ?
#
loop_
_entity_poly.entity_id
_entity_poly.type
_entity_poly.pdbx_seq_one_letter_code
_entity_poly.pdbx_strand_id
1 'polypeptide(L)'
;MSSGKIVQIIGAVIDVEFPRESVPQVYDALNVEGKPIVLEVQQQLGDGIVRTIAMGSTEGLSRGLDVTNTNAAISVPVGTETLGRIMDVLGNPIDEKGDIGEKARMPIHRTGPTFSEQSASTELLETGIKVIDLVAPFAKGGKVGLFGGAGVGKTVNMMELIRNIAIEHSGYSVFAGVGERTREGNDFYHEMTESNVLDKVSLVYGQMNEPPGNRLRVALTGLTMAEYFRDEGRDVLLFVDNIYRYTLAGTEVSALLGRMPSAVGYQPTLAEEMGVLQERITSTKTGSITSIQAVYVPADDLTDPSPATTFAHLDATVVLSRNIAALGIYPAVDPLDSTSRQLDPLVIGQEHYDVARNVQSILQRYKELKDIIAILGMDELSEEDKMTVARARKMERFLSQPFFVAEVFTGSPGKYVSLKDTIRGFQGILSGEYDHLPEQAFYMVGGIDEAVEKAKSL
;
A
#
# COMPACT_ATOMS: atom_id res chain seq x y z
N MET A 1 14.84 32.01 -17.82
CA MET A 1 13.55 31.34 -17.66
C MET A 1 12.59 31.94 -18.66
N SER A 2 11.84 31.12 -19.40
CA SER A 2 10.83 31.60 -20.33
C SER A 2 9.57 32.02 -19.57
N SER A 3 8.92 33.09 -20.06
CA SER A 3 7.68 33.61 -19.46
C SER A 3 6.55 33.53 -20.46
N GLY A 4 5.39 33.17 -20.00
CA GLY A 4 4.15 33.09 -20.75
C GLY A 4 3.00 33.77 -20.03
N LYS A 5 1.80 33.69 -20.64
CA LYS A 5 0.58 34.27 -20.06
C LYS A 5 -0.57 33.23 -20.11
N ILE A 6 -1.39 33.24 -19.06
CA ILE A 6 -2.62 32.45 -19.04
C ILE A 6 -3.57 32.97 -20.10
N VAL A 7 -4.03 32.09 -20.97
CA VAL A 7 -4.97 32.43 -22.06
C VAL A 7 -6.35 31.79 -21.88
N GLN A 8 -6.44 30.69 -21.16
CA GLN A 8 -7.71 30.00 -20.89
C GLN A 8 -7.68 29.27 -19.55
N ILE A 9 -8.82 29.27 -18.86
CA ILE A 9 -9.01 28.59 -17.58
C ILE A 9 -10.29 27.77 -17.69
N ILE A 10 -10.18 26.43 -17.57
CA ILE A 10 -11.31 25.50 -17.56
C ILE A 10 -11.18 24.63 -16.32
N GLY A 11 -11.72 25.09 -15.18
CA GLY A 11 -11.57 24.37 -13.92
C GLY A 11 -10.10 24.20 -13.53
N ALA A 12 -9.67 22.95 -13.39
CA ALA A 12 -8.29 22.62 -13.07
C ALA A 12 -7.32 22.61 -14.26
N VAL A 13 -7.83 22.85 -15.48
CA VAL A 13 -7.01 22.93 -16.71
C VAL A 13 -6.76 24.38 -17.06
N ILE A 14 -5.47 24.71 -17.22
CA ILE A 14 -5.00 26.06 -17.54
C ILE A 14 -4.19 26.01 -18.83
N ASP A 15 -4.59 26.81 -19.84
CA ASP A 15 -3.81 26.98 -21.06
C ASP A 15 -2.94 28.23 -20.94
N VAL A 16 -1.66 28.08 -21.28
CA VAL A 16 -0.66 29.14 -21.18
C VAL A 16 0.03 29.31 -22.52
N GLU A 17 0.15 30.54 -22.98
CA GLU A 17 0.84 30.88 -24.22
C GLU A 17 2.26 31.35 -23.92
N PHE A 18 3.23 30.72 -24.61
CA PHE A 18 4.64 31.07 -24.59
C PHE A 18 5.13 31.51 -25.97
N PRO A 19 6.22 32.24 -26.08
CA PRO A 19 6.89 32.45 -27.35
C PRO A 19 7.23 31.14 -28.03
N ARG A 20 7.04 31.05 -29.35
CA ARG A 20 7.24 29.81 -30.12
C ARG A 20 8.63 29.17 -29.97
N GLU A 21 9.64 29.96 -29.73
CA GLU A 21 11.01 29.52 -29.53
C GLU A 21 11.32 28.99 -28.11
N SER A 22 10.37 29.16 -27.17
CA SER A 22 10.58 28.81 -25.76
C SER A 22 9.37 28.08 -25.15
N VAL A 23 8.75 27.20 -25.91
CA VAL A 23 7.58 26.40 -25.46
C VAL A 23 8.03 25.38 -24.41
N PRO A 24 7.37 25.30 -23.24
CA PRO A 24 7.66 24.30 -22.23
C PRO A 24 7.49 22.87 -22.74
N GLN A 25 8.29 21.96 -22.20
CA GLN A 25 8.15 20.53 -22.45
C GLN A 25 7.04 19.92 -21.60
N VAL A 26 6.55 18.77 -22.02
CA VAL A 26 5.60 17.98 -21.22
C VAL A 26 6.24 17.63 -19.87
N TYR A 27 5.46 17.78 -18.81
CA TYR A 27 5.82 17.65 -17.40
C TYR A 27 6.64 18.82 -16.81
N ASP A 28 7.02 19.83 -17.56
CA ASP A 28 7.60 21.01 -16.97
C ASP A 28 6.65 21.62 -15.93
N ALA A 29 7.21 22.03 -14.80
CA ALA A 29 6.49 22.78 -13.76
C ALA A 29 6.54 24.27 -14.06
N LEU A 30 5.37 24.90 -14.03
CA LEU A 30 5.20 26.31 -14.28
C LEU A 30 4.72 27.01 -12.99
N ASN A 31 5.33 28.15 -12.66
CA ASN A 31 4.92 28.98 -11.54
C ASN A 31 4.08 30.17 -12.02
N VAL A 32 2.92 30.37 -11.41
CA VAL A 32 2.08 31.56 -11.68
C VAL A 32 2.55 32.71 -10.80
N GLU A 33 2.87 33.84 -11.41
CA GLU A 33 3.39 34.98 -10.69
C GLU A 33 2.36 35.53 -9.69
N GLY A 34 2.81 35.74 -8.46
CA GLY A 34 1.98 36.28 -7.39
C GLY A 34 0.93 35.30 -6.82
N LYS A 35 0.96 34.04 -7.21
CA LYS A 35 0.05 33.03 -6.73
C LYS A 35 0.80 31.75 -6.28
N PRO A 36 0.40 31.13 -5.16
CA PRO A 36 1.06 29.93 -4.65
C PRO A 36 0.56 28.67 -5.38
N ILE A 37 0.62 28.66 -6.70
CA ILE A 37 0.14 27.55 -7.51
C ILE A 37 1.19 27.13 -8.54
N VAL A 38 1.32 25.82 -8.71
CA VAL A 38 2.17 25.21 -9.72
C VAL A 38 1.29 24.55 -10.78
N LEU A 39 1.64 24.72 -12.04
CA LEU A 39 0.97 24.09 -13.17
C LEU A 39 1.91 23.06 -13.78
N GLU A 40 1.41 21.88 -14.08
CA GLU A 40 2.17 20.84 -14.79
C GLU A 40 1.72 20.75 -16.24
N VAL A 41 2.66 20.89 -17.16
CA VAL A 41 2.40 20.79 -18.60
C VAL A 41 1.99 19.36 -18.97
N GLN A 42 0.83 19.21 -19.61
CA GLN A 42 0.30 17.92 -20.06
C GLN A 42 0.38 17.74 -21.57
N GLN A 43 0.17 18.81 -22.32
CA GLN A 43 0.10 18.78 -23.79
C GLN A 43 0.67 20.09 -24.36
N GLN A 44 1.28 19.98 -25.54
CA GLN A 44 1.58 21.11 -26.39
C GLN A 44 0.49 21.16 -27.48
N LEU A 45 -0.27 22.27 -27.53
CA LEU A 45 -1.39 22.43 -28.46
C LEU A 45 -1.03 23.04 -29.81
N GLY A 46 0.23 23.50 -29.95
CA GLY A 46 0.68 24.28 -31.10
C GLY A 46 0.57 25.78 -30.85
N ASP A 47 1.19 26.58 -31.73
CA ASP A 47 1.22 28.04 -31.66
C ASP A 47 1.72 28.61 -30.32
N GLY A 48 2.60 27.89 -29.62
CA GLY A 48 3.15 28.31 -28.34
C GLY A 48 2.22 28.07 -27.15
N ILE A 49 1.08 27.46 -27.35
CA ILE A 49 0.12 27.17 -26.27
C ILE A 49 0.38 25.78 -25.69
N VAL A 50 0.48 25.71 -24.36
CA VAL A 50 0.57 24.48 -23.60
C VAL A 50 -0.66 24.32 -22.69
N ARG A 51 -1.16 23.13 -22.62
CA ARG A 51 -2.25 22.77 -21.70
C ARG A 51 -1.68 22.13 -20.45
N THR A 52 -2.09 22.66 -19.30
CA THR A 52 -1.56 22.27 -18.00
C THR A 52 -2.67 21.83 -17.06
N ILE A 53 -2.32 21.06 -16.04
CA ILE A 53 -3.17 20.80 -14.87
C ILE A 53 -2.61 21.53 -13.66
N ALA A 54 -3.51 22.09 -12.85
CA ALA A 54 -3.13 22.79 -11.63
C ALA A 54 -2.89 21.84 -10.46
N MET A 55 -1.82 22.10 -9.71
CA MET A 55 -1.49 21.42 -8.45
C MET A 55 -2.00 22.23 -7.25
N GLY A 56 -3.22 22.67 -7.31
CA GLY A 56 -3.87 23.46 -6.28
C GLY A 56 -5.15 24.12 -6.81
N SER A 57 -5.81 24.89 -5.95
CA SER A 57 -7.02 25.62 -6.33
C SER A 57 -6.72 26.67 -7.39
N THR A 58 -7.53 26.70 -8.44
CA THR A 58 -7.46 27.70 -9.52
C THR A 58 -8.30 28.95 -9.23
N GLU A 59 -8.93 29.03 -8.07
CA GLU A 59 -9.73 30.18 -7.66
C GLU A 59 -8.86 31.45 -7.60
N GLY A 60 -9.35 32.53 -8.18
CA GLY A 60 -8.65 33.81 -8.25
C GLY A 60 -7.59 33.90 -9.34
N LEU A 61 -7.45 32.89 -10.20
CA LEU A 61 -6.67 33.00 -11.41
C LEU A 61 -7.45 33.74 -12.50
N SER A 62 -6.75 34.51 -13.32
CA SER A 62 -7.34 35.21 -14.44
C SER A 62 -6.45 35.11 -15.68
N ARG A 63 -7.08 35.31 -16.86
CA ARG A 63 -6.31 35.43 -18.10
C ARG A 63 -5.38 36.61 -18.02
N GLY A 64 -4.22 36.49 -18.65
CA GLY A 64 -3.20 37.53 -18.68
C GLY A 64 -2.20 37.51 -17.53
N LEU A 65 -2.37 36.66 -16.52
CA LEU A 65 -1.36 36.44 -15.47
C LEU A 65 -0.07 35.87 -16.07
N ASP A 66 1.06 36.37 -15.60
CA ASP A 66 2.36 35.90 -16.02
C ASP A 66 2.69 34.54 -15.39
N VAL A 67 3.26 33.65 -16.20
CA VAL A 67 3.66 32.32 -15.81
C VAL A 67 5.09 32.06 -16.21
N THR A 68 5.89 31.59 -15.29
CA THR A 68 7.32 31.32 -15.51
C THR A 68 7.55 29.80 -15.60
N ASN A 69 8.26 29.38 -16.65
CA ASN A 69 8.71 28.01 -16.78
C ASN A 69 9.94 27.75 -15.90
N THR A 70 9.89 26.74 -15.05
CA THR A 70 11.03 26.32 -14.24
C THR A 70 12.07 25.52 -15.03
N ASN A 71 11.74 25.11 -16.26
CA ASN A 71 12.52 24.22 -17.14
C ASN A 71 12.84 22.84 -16.49
N ALA A 72 12.03 22.42 -15.56
CA ALA A 72 12.17 21.14 -14.85
C ALA A 72 10.81 20.61 -14.45
N ALA A 73 10.72 19.30 -14.28
CA ALA A 73 9.54 18.65 -13.69
C ALA A 73 9.38 19.06 -12.22
N ILE A 74 8.18 18.81 -11.66
CA ILE A 74 7.93 18.97 -10.23
C ILE A 74 8.98 18.17 -9.46
N SER A 75 9.69 18.80 -8.55
CA SER A 75 10.61 18.16 -7.63
C SER A 75 10.08 18.26 -6.19
N VAL A 76 10.41 17.28 -5.37
CA VAL A 76 9.96 17.19 -3.98
C VAL A 76 11.14 16.94 -3.06
N PRO A 77 11.08 17.39 -1.79
CA PRO A 77 12.11 17.07 -0.82
C PRO A 77 12.18 15.58 -0.56
N VAL A 78 13.37 15.07 -0.36
CA VAL A 78 13.64 13.66 -0.06
C VAL A 78 14.65 13.57 1.09
N GLY A 79 14.74 12.42 1.72
CA GLY A 79 15.69 12.14 2.78
C GLY A 79 15.07 12.07 4.16
N THR A 80 15.92 11.91 5.17
CA THR A 80 15.50 11.71 6.56
C THR A 80 14.74 12.89 7.16
N GLU A 81 14.89 14.07 6.59
CA GLU A 81 14.15 15.28 6.99
C GLU A 81 12.64 15.17 6.74
N THR A 82 12.21 14.27 5.84
CA THR A 82 10.80 14.03 5.54
C THR A 82 10.14 13.07 6.55
N LEU A 83 10.92 12.34 7.32
CA LEU A 83 10.39 11.37 8.30
C LEU A 83 9.63 12.07 9.42
N GLY A 84 8.48 11.54 9.75
CA GLY A 84 7.59 12.11 10.77
C GLY A 84 6.82 13.34 10.31
N ARG A 85 6.89 13.70 9.03
CA ARG A 85 6.27 14.89 8.47
C ARG A 85 5.13 14.52 7.54
N ILE A 86 4.15 15.42 7.48
CA ILE A 86 3.05 15.35 6.52
C ILE A 86 3.25 16.44 5.47
N MET A 87 3.21 16.05 4.21
CA MET A 87 3.47 16.91 3.06
C MET A 87 2.33 16.83 2.05
N ASP A 88 2.17 17.87 1.26
CA ASP A 88 1.30 17.88 0.10
C ASP A 88 1.99 17.28 -1.14
N VAL A 89 1.31 17.33 -2.29
CA VAL A 89 1.83 16.79 -3.56
C VAL A 89 3.15 17.42 -4.00
N LEU A 90 3.40 18.67 -3.63
CA LEU A 90 4.64 19.40 -3.94
C LEU A 90 5.72 19.23 -2.89
N GLY A 91 5.46 18.46 -1.83
CA GLY A 91 6.37 18.29 -0.72
C GLY A 91 6.37 19.41 0.30
N ASN A 92 5.40 20.31 0.25
CA ASN A 92 5.25 21.37 1.24
C ASN A 92 4.67 20.80 2.54
N PRO A 93 5.19 21.19 3.71
CA PRO A 93 4.65 20.70 4.98
C PRO A 93 3.23 21.23 5.23
N ILE A 94 2.35 20.35 5.70
CA ILE A 94 0.96 20.67 6.07
C ILE A 94 0.64 20.32 7.53
N ASP A 95 1.67 19.98 8.30
CA ASP A 95 1.57 19.54 9.70
C ASP A 95 1.85 20.67 10.73
N GLU A 96 2.02 21.91 10.28
CA GLU A 96 2.30 23.08 11.11
C GLU A 96 3.58 22.97 11.96
N LYS A 97 4.53 22.12 11.55
CA LYS A 97 5.80 21.91 12.25
C LYS A 97 6.99 22.68 11.64
N GLY A 98 6.69 23.65 10.80
CA GLY A 98 7.73 24.45 10.10
C GLY A 98 8.33 23.75 8.89
N ASP A 99 9.34 24.35 8.30
CA ASP A 99 9.97 23.85 7.09
C ASP A 99 10.64 22.49 7.29
N ILE A 100 10.68 21.70 6.21
CA ILE A 100 11.24 20.33 6.25
C ILE A 100 12.77 20.34 6.30
N GLY A 101 13.42 21.40 5.87
CA GLY A 101 14.88 21.47 5.82
C GLY A 101 15.44 20.72 4.60
N GLU A 102 15.50 21.41 3.49
CA GLU A 102 15.86 20.81 2.20
C GLU A 102 17.36 20.56 2.06
N LYS A 103 17.78 19.30 2.19
CA LYS A 103 19.13 18.89 1.78
C LYS A 103 19.16 18.32 0.36
N ALA A 104 18.08 17.66 -0.07
CA ALA A 104 17.97 17.07 -1.39
C ALA A 104 16.55 17.17 -1.93
N ARG A 105 16.43 17.34 -3.24
CA ARG A 105 15.17 17.27 -3.97
C ARG A 105 15.32 16.34 -5.16
N MET A 106 14.25 15.65 -5.52
CA MET A 106 14.21 14.77 -6.69
C MET A 106 12.95 15.02 -7.50
N PRO A 107 13.03 14.92 -8.84
CA PRO A 107 11.84 15.02 -9.69
C PRO A 107 10.91 13.83 -9.48
N ILE A 108 9.60 14.09 -9.52
CA ILE A 108 8.59 13.02 -9.40
C ILE A 108 8.46 12.17 -10.67
N HIS A 109 8.82 12.73 -11.83
CA HIS A 109 8.86 12.02 -13.10
C HIS A 109 10.29 11.53 -13.34
N ARG A 110 10.46 10.22 -13.24
CA ARG A 110 11.73 9.55 -13.58
C ARG A 110 11.43 8.17 -14.16
N THR A 111 12.38 7.65 -14.90
CA THR A 111 12.30 6.28 -15.42
C THR A 111 12.51 5.27 -14.30
N GLY A 112 11.85 4.13 -14.39
CA GLY A 112 12.13 3.00 -13.50
C GLY A 112 13.57 2.51 -13.64
N PRO A 113 14.04 1.69 -12.69
CA PRO A 113 15.37 1.08 -12.78
C PRO A 113 15.52 0.28 -14.07
N THR A 114 16.68 0.37 -14.68
CA THR A 114 17.02 -0.41 -15.89
C THR A 114 17.14 -1.89 -15.55
N PHE A 115 17.03 -2.74 -16.54
CA PHE A 115 17.19 -4.19 -16.35
C PHE A 115 18.51 -4.56 -15.63
N SER A 116 19.58 -3.83 -15.90
CA SER A 116 20.89 -4.07 -15.28
C SER A 116 20.96 -3.64 -13.80
N GLU A 117 20.10 -2.71 -13.38
CA GLU A 117 20.04 -2.21 -12.01
C GLU A 117 19.14 -3.07 -11.13
N GLN A 118 18.22 -3.82 -11.71
CA GLN A 118 17.30 -4.66 -10.97
C GLN A 118 18.02 -5.85 -10.32
N SER A 119 17.54 -6.25 -9.14
CA SER A 119 18.01 -7.48 -8.49
C SER A 119 17.48 -8.70 -9.22
N ALA A 120 18.37 -9.65 -9.50
CA ALA A 120 18.01 -10.94 -10.09
C ALA A 120 17.51 -11.97 -9.05
N SER A 121 17.76 -11.72 -7.75
CA SER A 121 17.35 -12.62 -6.68
C SER A 121 15.98 -12.26 -6.14
N THR A 122 15.14 -13.27 -5.95
CA THR A 122 13.88 -13.12 -5.22
C THR A 122 14.13 -13.41 -3.74
N GLU A 123 14.11 -12.37 -2.93
CA GLU A 123 14.20 -12.50 -1.47
C GLU A 123 12.81 -12.28 -0.86
N LEU A 124 12.50 -13.04 0.18
CA LEU A 124 11.29 -12.83 0.95
C LEU A 124 11.46 -11.68 1.94
N LEU A 125 10.42 -10.87 2.08
CA LEU A 125 10.31 -9.89 3.14
C LEU A 125 9.53 -10.51 4.30
N GLU A 126 10.23 -10.84 5.37
CA GLU A 126 9.63 -11.42 6.57
C GLU A 126 8.91 -10.31 7.35
N THR A 127 7.59 -10.44 7.50
CA THR A 127 6.76 -9.42 8.15
C THR A 127 6.63 -9.59 9.65
N GLY A 128 6.93 -10.78 10.16
CA GLY A 128 6.70 -11.14 11.56
C GLY A 128 5.24 -11.41 11.91
N ILE A 129 4.36 -11.41 10.93
CA ILE A 129 2.93 -11.72 11.07
C ILE A 129 2.70 -13.12 10.53
N LYS A 130 2.34 -14.06 11.40
CA LYS A 130 2.23 -15.49 11.08
C LYS A 130 1.41 -15.78 9.83
N VAL A 131 0.21 -15.23 9.77
CA VAL A 131 -0.73 -15.54 8.67
C VAL A 131 -0.20 -15.03 7.33
N ILE A 132 0.41 -13.86 7.30
CA ILE A 132 0.96 -13.29 6.07
C ILE A 132 2.17 -14.09 5.62
N ASP A 133 3.13 -14.33 6.50
CA ASP A 133 4.36 -15.04 6.15
C ASP A 133 4.11 -16.49 5.75
N LEU A 134 3.07 -17.12 6.31
CA LEU A 134 2.71 -18.50 5.97
C LEU A 134 2.05 -18.63 4.61
N VAL A 135 0.93 -17.90 4.38
CA VAL A 135 0.05 -18.13 3.22
C VAL A 135 0.16 -17.08 2.11
N ALA A 136 0.63 -15.90 2.44
CA ALA A 136 0.77 -14.79 1.49
C ALA A 136 2.14 -14.09 1.66
N PRO A 137 3.27 -14.82 1.55
CA PRO A 137 4.59 -14.25 1.78
C PRO A 137 4.88 -13.11 0.79
N PHE A 138 5.51 -12.05 1.29
CA PHE A 138 5.90 -10.89 0.49
C PHE A 138 7.29 -11.11 -0.10
N ALA A 139 7.45 -10.70 -1.36
CA ALA A 139 8.77 -10.55 -1.95
C ALA A 139 9.31 -9.15 -1.69
N LYS A 140 10.60 -9.00 -1.41
CA LYS A 140 11.26 -7.69 -1.43
C LYS A 140 11.17 -7.12 -2.85
N GLY A 141 10.70 -5.89 -2.95
CA GLY A 141 10.43 -5.27 -4.25
C GLY A 141 9.12 -5.72 -4.90
N GLY A 142 8.33 -6.52 -4.20
CA GLY A 142 7.02 -6.99 -4.66
C GLY A 142 5.90 -5.96 -4.43
N LYS A 143 4.80 -6.22 -5.10
CA LYS A 143 3.59 -5.37 -5.02
C LYS A 143 2.47 -6.19 -4.39
N VAL A 144 1.97 -5.71 -3.25
CA VAL A 144 0.94 -6.38 -2.46
C VAL A 144 -0.35 -5.59 -2.52
N GLY A 145 -1.43 -6.24 -2.92
CA GLY A 145 -2.77 -5.69 -2.81
C GLY A 145 -3.38 -6.00 -1.45
N LEU A 146 -3.88 -4.97 -0.78
CA LEU A 146 -4.59 -5.10 0.50
C LEU A 146 -6.08 -4.84 0.28
N PHE A 147 -6.89 -5.86 0.49
CA PHE A 147 -8.34 -5.81 0.33
C PHE A 147 -9.02 -5.87 1.69
N GLY A 148 -10.00 -5.05 1.90
CA GLY A 148 -10.78 -5.09 3.12
C GLY A 148 -11.73 -3.92 3.22
N GLY A 149 -12.90 -4.18 3.78
CA GLY A 149 -13.89 -3.15 4.09
C GLY A 149 -13.51 -2.33 5.32
N ALA A 150 -14.42 -1.45 5.74
CA ALA A 150 -14.23 -0.68 6.96
C ALA A 150 -14.26 -1.59 8.20
N GLY A 151 -13.44 -1.26 9.21
CA GLY A 151 -13.46 -1.93 10.51
C GLY A 151 -12.80 -3.30 10.59
N VAL A 152 -12.01 -3.69 9.58
CA VAL A 152 -11.29 -4.99 9.58
C VAL A 152 -9.82 -4.89 10.01
N GLY A 153 -9.37 -3.72 10.44
CA GLY A 153 -8.02 -3.52 10.94
C GLY A 153 -6.97 -3.20 9.87
N LYS A 154 -7.37 -2.63 8.74
CA LYS A 154 -6.44 -2.23 7.66
C LYS A 154 -5.34 -1.32 8.19
N THR A 155 -5.68 -0.24 8.89
CA THR A 155 -4.74 0.73 9.45
C THR A 155 -3.79 0.11 10.46
N VAL A 156 -4.30 -0.74 11.36
CA VAL A 156 -3.50 -1.42 12.38
C VAL A 156 -2.48 -2.36 11.74
N ASN A 157 -2.86 -3.08 10.70
CA ASN A 157 -1.93 -3.91 9.93
C ASN A 157 -0.83 -3.09 9.26
N MET A 158 -1.18 -1.96 8.67
CA MET A 158 -0.18 -1.06 8.06
C MET A 158 0.81 -0.53 9.10
N MET A 159 0.34 -0.10 10.26
CA MET A 159 1.19 0.38 11.35
C MET A 159 2.12 -0.71 11.89
N GLU A 160 1.63 -1.93 12.03
CA GLU A 160 2.46 -3.06 12.47
C GLU A 160 3.56 -3.38 11.45
N LEU A 161 3.25 -3.33 10.16
CA LEU A 161 4.25 -3.49 9.11
C LEU A 161 5.29 -2.37 9.13
N ILE A 162 4.90 -1.13 9.34
CA ILE A 162 5.82 0.00 9.49
C ILE A 162 6.76 -0.22 10.67
N ARG A 163 6.20 -0.60 11.81
CA ARG A 163 6.99 -0.88 13.01
C ARG A 163 7.98 -2.03 12.78
N ASN A 164 7.52 -3.12 12.20
CA ASN A 164 8.35 -4.31 12.00
C ASN A 164 9.47 -4.06 10.97
N ILE A 165 9.18 -3.37 9.89
CA ILE A 165 10.23 -3.01 8.92
C ILE A 165 11.26 -2.05 9.52
N ALA A 166 10.85 -1.13 10.37
CA ALA A 166 11.74 -0.17 11.00
C ALA A 166 12.67 -0.83 12.03
N ILE A 167 12.15 -1.72 12.87
CA ILE A 167 12.89 -2.31 13.99
C ILE A 167 13.68 -3.54 13.55
N GLU A 168 13.04 -4.44 12.78
CA GLU A 168 13.65 -5.73 12.43
C GLU A 168 14.50 -5.66 11.16
N HIS A 169 14.22 -4.73 10.27
CA HIS A 169 14.89 -4.58 8.96
C HIS A 169 15.64 -3.25 8.81
N SER A 170 15.58 -2.36 9.80
CA SER A 170 16.20 -1.01 9.76
C SER A 170 15.74 -0.18 8.54
N GLY A 171 14.52 -0.41 8.08
CA GLY A 171 13.96 0.25 6.92
C GLY A 171 13.08 1.45 7.28
N TYR A 172 12.74 2.21 6.26
CA TYR A 172 11.78 3.31 6.37
C TYR A 172 10.53 3.01 5.58
N SER A 173 9.48 3.77 5.86
CA SER A 173 8.21 3.67 5.16
C SER A 173 7.79 5.01 4.60
N VAL A 174 7.04 4.96 3.51
CA VAL A 174 6.39 6.14 2.94
C VAL A 174 4.91 5.81 2.78
N PHE A 175 4.06 6.71 3.22
CA PHE A 175 2.60 6.57 3.07
C PHE A 175 2.08 7.65 2.12
N ALA A 176 1.48 7.23 1.02
CA ALA A 176 0.82 8.10 0.06
C ALA A 176 -0.71 7.95 0.20
N GLY A 177 -1.35 8.97 0.77
CA GLY A 177 -2.79 9.07 0.89
C GLY A 177 -3.39 9.67 -0.39
N VAL A 178 -3.98 8.83 -1.22
CA VAL A 178 -4.54 9.22 -2.52
C VAL A 178 -6.04 9.34 -2.44
N GLY A 179 -6.55 10.56 -2.45
CA GLY A 179 -7.97 10.84 -2.41
C GLY A 179 -8.66 10.43 -1.11
N GLU A 180 -7.92 10.29 -0.02
CA GLU A 180 -8.46 9.97 1.30
C GLU A 180 -9.22 11.15 1.91
N ARG A 181 -10.10 10.84 2.87
CA ARG A 181 -10.77 11.87 3.64
C ARG A 181 -9.79 12.53 4.59
N THR A 182 -9.88 13.85 4.73
CA THR A 182 -9.03 14.63 5.65
C THR A 182 -9.05 14.09 7.07
N ARG A 183 -10.23 13.68 7.54
CA ARG A 183 -10.40 13.09 8.86
C ARG A 183 -9.61 11.78 9.01
N GLU A 184 -9.73 10.87 8.04
CA GLU A 184 -9.02 9.58 8.08
C GLU A 184 -7.50 9.76 8.07
N GLY A 185 -7.01 10.72 7.28
CA GLY A 185 -5.58 11.06 7.27
C GLY A 185 -5.09 11.63 8.61
N ASN A 186 -5.90 12.45 9.25
CA ASN A 186 -5.58 12.99 10.57
C ASN A 186 -5.63 11.93 11.67
N ASP A 187 -6.65 11.07 11.65
CA ASP A 187 -6.77 9.95 12.58
C ASP A 187 -5.55 9.01 12.45
N PHE A 188 -5.14 8.70 11.24
CA PHE A 188 -3.97 7.87 10.97
C PHE A 188 -2.66 8.50 11.51
N TYR A 189 -2.50 9.80 11.35
CA TYR A 189 -1.36 10.53 11.92
C TYR A 189 -1.29 10.42 13.43
N HIS A 190 -2.43 10.61 14.11
CA HIS A 190 -2.51 10.50 15.57
C HIS A 190 -2.25 9.06 16.05
N GLU A 191 -2.83 8.06 15.40
CA GLU A 191 -2.59 6.65 15.72
C GLU A 191 -1.11 6.26 15.58
N MET A 192 -0.43 6.76 14.54
CA MET A 192 1.01 6.52 14.37
C MET A 192 1.84 7.21 15.46
N THR A 193 1.42 8.40 15.90
CA THR A 193 2.09 9.11 16.99
C THR A 193 1.95 8.34 18.30
N GLU A 194 0.74 7.88 18.62
CA GLU A 194 0.46 7.09 19.84
C GLU A 194 1.20 5.74 19.83
N SER A 195 1.36 5.14 18.67
CA SER A 195 2.05 3.86 18.50
C SER A 195 3.58 3.99 18.36
N ASN A 196 4.13 5.20 18.45
CA ASN A 196 5.56 5.50 18.33
C ASN A 196 6.22 5.04 17.03
N VAL A 197 5.50 5.08 15.92
CA VAL A 197 6.04 4.71 14.60
C VAL A 197 6.18 5.89 13.64
N LEU A 198 5.69 7.07 14.02
CA LEU A 198 5.65 8.25 13.17
C LEU A 198 7.03 8.68 12.66
N ASP A 199 8.07 8.59 13.48
CA ASP A 199 9.44 8.98 13.15
C ASP A 199 10.11 8.06 12.11
N LYS A 200 9.44 6.98 11.71
CA LYS A 200 9.91 6.00 10.71
C LYS A 200 9.19 6.10 9.38
N VAL A 201 8.26 7.05 9.23
CA VAL A 201 7.42 7.16 8.04
C VAL A 201 7.33 8.60 7.54
N SER A 202 7.39 8.76 6.22
CA SER A 202 7.07 10.01 5.53
C SER A 202 5.65 9.94 5.00
N LEU A 203 4.85 10.97 5.24
CA LEU A 203 3.45 11.02 4.79
C LEU A 203 3.25 12.08 3.73
N VAL A 204 2.61 11.71 2.63
CA VAL A 204 2.18 12.63 1.59
C VAL A 204 0.70 12.46 1.33
N TYR A 205 -0.04 13.56 1.35
CA TYR A 205 -1.50 13.54 1.19
C TYR A 205 -1.95 14.36 -0.03
N GLY A 206 -2.71 13.72 -0.91
CA GLY A 206 -3.53 14.37 -1.92
C GLY A 206 -4.99 13.99 -1.63
N GLN A 207 -5.65 14.80 -0.80
CA GLN A 207 -6.92 14.45 -0.18
C GLN A 207 -8.10 14.61 -1.13
N MET A 208 -9.25 14.07 -0.73
CA MET A 208 -10.48 14.02 -1.52
C MET A 208 -10.97 15.39 -1.99
N ASN A 209 -10.73 16.43 -1.19
CA ASN A 209 -11.14 17.81 -1.49
C ASN A 209 -10.15 18.58 -2.36
N GLU A 210 -8.99 18.01 -2.65
CA GLU A 210 -7.99 18.64 -3.49
C GLU A 210 -8.26 18.39 -4.99
N PRO A 211 -7.76 19.26 -5.88
CA PRO A 211 -7.92 19.11 -7.32
C PRO A 211 -7.41 17.77 -7.85
N PRO A 212 -7.90 17.30 -9.02
CA PRO A 212 -7.50 16.01 -9.56
C PRO A 212 -6.01 15.90 -9.88
N GLY A 213 -5.33 16.98 -10.19
CA GLY A 213 -3.89 17.01 -10.38
C GLY A 213 -3.12 16.60 -9.11
N ASN A 214 -3.54 17.10 -7.96
CA ASN A 214 -2.95 16.74 -6.67
C ASN A 214 -3.13 15.24 -6.38
N ARG A 215 -4.33 14.74 -6.54
CA ARG A 215 -4.66 13.33 -6.31
C ARG A 215 -3.96 12.38 -7.29
N LEU A 216 -3.73 12.82 -8.52
CA LEU A 216 -3.02 12.03 -9.53
C LEU A 216 -1.51 11.96 -9.26
N ARG A 217 -0.90 13.03 -8.77
CA ARG A 217 0.56 13.14 -8.61
C ARG A 217 1.09 12.78 -7.23
N VAL A 218 0.24 12.73 -6.22
CA VAL A 218 0.68 12.44 -4.84
C VAL A 218 1.31 11.05 -4.71
N ALA A 219 0.82 10.06 -5.44
CA ALA A 219 1.41 8.72 -5.47
C ALA A 219 2.85 8.74 -6.01
N LEU A 220 3.12 9.54 -7.04
CA LEU A 220 4.46 9.75 -7.58
C LEU A 220 5.36 10.49 -6.59
N THR A 221 4.82 11.42 -5.84
CA THR A 221 5.56 12.12 -4.77
C THR A 221 6.04 11.13 -3.71
N GLY A 222 5.13 10.30 -3.21
CA GLY A 222 5.48 9.25 -2.24
C GLY A 222 6.48 8.25 -2.81
N LEU A 223 6.29 7.81 -4.03
CA LEU A 223 7.21 6.90 -4.70
C LEU A 223 8.62 7.49 -4.84
N THR A 224 8.73 8.77 -5.16
CA THR A 224 10.01 9.48 -5.26
C THR A 224 10.76 9.50 -3.93
N MET A 225 10.06 9.74 -2.83
CA MET A 225 10.64 9.66 -1.49
C MET A 225 11.12 8.24 -1.16
N ALA A 226 10.34 7.24 -1.52
CA ALA A 226 10.72 5.83 -1.34
C ALA A 226 11.94 5.44 -2.17
N GLU A 227 12.02 5.91 -3.41
CA GLU A 227 13.16 5.65 -4.30
C GLU A 227 14.47 6.22 -3.76
N TYR A 228 14.43 7.37 -3.12
CA TYR A 228 15.61 7.94 -2.47
C TYR A 228 16.17 7.01 -1.38
N PHE A 229 15.32 6.52 -0.49
CA PHE A 229 15.74 5.59 0.56
C PHE A 229 16.23 4.24 0.01
N ARG A 230 15.57 3.73 -1.04
CA ARG A 230 16.03 2.53 -1.74
C ARG A 230 17.44 2.72 -2.31
N ASP A 231 17.69 3.84 -2.96
CA ASP A 231 18.98 4.14 -3.59
C ASP A 231 20.09 4.34 -2.56
N GLU A 232 19.74 4.65 -1.32
CA GLU A 232 20.66 4.66 -0.18
C GLU A 232 20.93 3.27 0.43
N GLY A 233 20.36 2.22 -0.13
CA GLY A 233 20.60 0.84 0.31
C GLY A 233 19.62 0.33 1.37
N ARG A 234 18.45 0.94 1.51
CA ARG A 234 17.44 0.54 2.50
C ARG A 234 16.34 -0.31 1.90
N ASP A 235 15.72 -1.11 2.75
CA ASP A 235 14.44 -1.76 2.46
C ASP A 235 13.32 -0.79 2.83
N VAL A 236 12.50 -0.43 1.85
CA VAL A 236 11.45 0.57 2.00
C VAL A 236 10.08 -0.06 1.80
N LEU A 237 9.12 0.31 2.67
CA LEU A 237 7.71 0.06 2.43
C LEU A 237 7.06 1.32 1.83
N LEU A 238 6.33 1.13 0.75
CA LEU A 238 5.49 2.17 0.16
C LEU A 238 4.03 1.77 0.30
N PHE A 239 3.27 2.54 1.06
CA PHE A 239 1.83 2.38 1.19
C PHE A 239 1.12 3.35 0.26
N VAL A 240 0.17 2.84 -0.52
CA VAL A 240 -0.71 3.65 -1.37
C VAL A 240 -2.15 3.39 -0.96
N ASP A 241 -2.80 4.35 -0.37
CA ASP A 241 -4.20 4.24 0.05
C ASP A 241 -5.02 5.34 -0.61
N ASN A 242 -5.78 5.05 -1.64
CA ASN A 242 -5.83 3.77 -2.31
C ASN A 242 -5.56 3.92 -3.80
N ILE A 243 -5.13 2.85 -4.42
CA ILE A 243 -4.75 2.84 -5.84
C ILE A 243 -5.93 3.10 -6.79
N TYR A 244 -7.15 2.72 -6.40
CA TYR A 244 -8.35 3.00 -7.20
C TYR A 244 -8.58 4.51 -7.39
N ARG A 245 -8.34 5.31 -6.37
CA ARG A 245 -8.50 6.77 -6.46
C ARG A 245 -7.42 7.43 -7.31
N TYR A 246 -6.24 6.82 -7.39
CA TYR A 246 -5.22 7.20 -8.36
C TYR A 246 -5.76 7.04 -9.79
N THR A 247 -6.40 5.92 -10.12
CA THR A 247 -7.00 5.71 -11.44
C THR A 247 -8.15 6.67 -11.71
N LEU A 248 -8.99 6.97 -10.71
CA LEU A 248 -10.08 7.94 -10.85
C LEU A 248 -9.58 9.35 -11.09
N ALA A 249 -8.53 9.78 -10.40
CA ALA A 249 -7.91 11.08 -10.64
C ALA A 249 -7.38 11.19 -12.08
N GLY A 250 -6.79 10.12 -12.60
CA GLY A 250 -6.39 10.01 -14.00
C GLY A 250 -7.57 10.11 -14.96
N THR A 251 -8.70 9.51 -14.62
CA THR A 251 -9.95 9.62 -15.41
C THR A 251 -10.46 11.06 -15.47
N GLU A 252 -10.49 11.74 -14.33
CA GLU A 252 -10.91 13.14 -14.25
C GLU A 252 -9.98 14.05 -15.07
N VAL A 253 -8.68 13.88 -14.94
CA VAL A 253 -7.70 14.66 -15.72
C VAL A 253 -7.86 14.38 -17.22
N SER A 254 -8.02 13.13 -17.62
CA SER A 254 -8.20 12.75 -19.02
C SER A 254 -9.48 13.37 -19.63
N ALA A 255 -10.57 13.39 -18.89
CA ALA A 255 -11.81 14.05 -19.31
C ALA A 255 -11.62 15.56 -19.46
N LEU A 256 -10.95 16.20 -18.52
CA LEU A 256 -10.65 17.64 -18.58
C LEU A 256 -9.71 17.99 -19.74
N LEU A 257 -8.82 17.10 -20.13
CA LEU A 257 -7.95 17.26 -21.30
C LEU A 257 -8.67 16.98 -22.63
N GLY A 258 -9.93 16.56 -22.59
CA GLY A 258 -10.73 16.30 -23.77
C GLY A 258 -10.38 15.00 -24.52
N ARG A 259 -9.77 14.04 -23.83
CA ARG A 259 -9.47 12.71 -24.40
C ARG A 259 -10.75 11.88 -24.51
N MET A 260 -10.86 11.10 -25.58
CA MET A 260 -11.99 10.18 -25.75
C MET A 260 -11.90 9.06 -24.70
N PRO A 261 -12.98 8.80 -23.92
CA PRO A 261 -12.97 7.73 -22.93
C PRO A 261 -12.90 6.34 -23.57
N SER A 262 -12.28 5.41 -22.86
CA SER A 262 -12.27 4.00 -23.21
C SER A 262 -13.44 3.24 -22.57
N ALA A 263 -13.32 1.92 -22.43
CA ALA A 263 -14.35 1.08 -21.81
C ALA A 263 -14.74 1.57 -20.40
N VAL A 264 -16.03 1.57 -20.11
CA VAL A 264 -16.62 1.96 -18.82
C VAL A 264 -16.31 3.42 -18.42
N GLY A 265 -15.88 4.25 -19.38
CA GLY A 265 -15.59 5.66 -19.15
C GLY A 265 -14.20 5.96 -18.60
N TYR A 266 -13.33 4.98 -18.45
CA TYR A 266 -11.95 5.19 -18.04
C TYR A 266 -11.10 5.87 -19.12
N GLN A 267 -9.97 6.45 -18.69
CA GLN A 267 -9.01 7.05 -19.61
C GLN A 267 -8.38 6.02 -20.55
N PRO A 268 -8.07 6.38 -21.80
CA PRO A 268 -7.40 5.47 -22.73
C PRO A 268 -5.97 5.12 -22.31
N THR A 269 -5.38 5.95 -21.45
CA THR A 269 -4.01 5.81 -20.92
C THR A 269 -3.94 5.08 -19.58
N LEU A 270 -5.02 4.41 -19.15
CA LEU A 270 -5.09 3.74 -17.84
C LEU A 270 -3.94 2.75 -17.62
N ALA A 271 -3.71 1.86 -18.57
CA ALA A 271 -2.65 0.86 -18.46
C ALA A 271 -1.25 1.48 -18.44
N GLU A 272 -1.03 2.53 -19.21
CA GLU A 272 0.24 3.27 -19.24
C GLU A 272 0.50 4.01 -17.92
N GLU A 273 -0.49 4.73 -17.41
CA GLU A 273 -0.37 5.44 -16.13
C GLU A 273 -0.10 4.48 -14.98
N MET A 274 -0.80 3.35 -14.94
CA MET A 274 -0.56 2.31 -13.95
C MET A 274 0.84 1.70 -14.10
N GLY A 275 1.27 1.41 -15.33
CA GLY A 275 2.59 0.88 -15.63
C GLY A 275 3.72 1.82 -15.21
N VAL A 276 3.60 3.11 -15.48
CA VAL A 276 4.59 4.12 -15.06
C VAL A 276 4.77 4.14 -13.54
N LEU A 277 3.69 4.03 -12.79
CA LEU A 277 3.76 3.96 -11.32
C LEU A 277 4.35 2.62 -10.85
N GLN A 278 3.81 1.51 -11.34
CA GLN A 278 4.10 0.18 -10.80
C GLN A 278 5.51 -0.31 -11.16
N GLU A 279 6.02 -0.01 -12.35
CA GLU A 279 7.35 -0.48 -12.80
C GLU A 279 8.51 0.19 -12.06
N ARG A 280 8.28 1.33 -11.42
CA ARG A 280 9.28 1.98 -10.55
C ARG A 280 9.40 1.29 -9.19
N ILE A 281 8.40 0.53 -8.79
CA ILE A 281 8.34 -0.19 -7.51
C ILE A 281 9.02 -1.55 -7.69
N THR A 282 10.28 -1.65 -7.33
CA THR A 282 11.08 -2.85 -7.54
C THR A 282 12.30 -2.90 -6.62
N SER A 283 12.91 -4.08 -6.52
CA SER A 283 14.22 -4.26 -5.92
C SER A 283 15.33 -3.91 -6.90
N THR A 284 16.31 -3.19 -6.42
CA THR A 284 17.57 -2.96 -7.11
C THR A 284 18.71 -3.69 -6.41
N LYS A 285 19.90 -3.63 -6.98
CA LYS A 285 21.12 -4.20 -6.37
C LYS A 285 21.51 -3.49 -5.06
N THR A 286 20.98 -2.29 -4.81
CA THR A 286 21.29 -1.49 -3.63
C THR A 286 20.24 -1.60 -2.53
N GLY A 287 18.96 -1.63 -2.87
CA GLY A 287 17.87 -1.66 -1.90
C GLY A 287 16.57 -2.13 -2.54
N SER A 288 15.47 -2.05 -1.78
CA SER A 288 14.17 -2.49 -2.25
C SER A 288 13.05 -1.52 -1.89
N ILE A 289 12.03 -1.47 -2.76
CA ILE A 289 10.71 -0.89 -2.43
C ILE A 289 9.69 -2.02 -2.52
N THR A 290 9.05 -2.32 -1.41
CA THR A 290 7.90 -3.22 -1.36
C THR A 290 6.66 -2.38 -1.18
N SER A 291 5.67 -2.50 -2.07
CA SER A 291 4.45 -1.71 -1.98
C SER A 291 3.30 -2.50 -1.39
N ILE A 292 2.51 -1.80 -0.56
CA ILE A 292 1.24 -2.28 -0.06
C ILE A 292 0.19 -1.29 -0.52
N GLN A 293 -0.66 -1.74 -1.43
CA GLN A 293 -1.64 -0.91 -2.11
C GLN A 293 -3.03 -1.32 -1.65
N ALA A 294 -3.74 -0.40 -1.01
CA ALA A 294 -5.15 -0.63 -0.72
C ALA A 294 -5.93 -0.60 -2.04
N VAL A 295 -6.67 -1.66 -2.31
CA VAL A 295 -7.45 -1.82 -3.54
C VAL A 295 -8.93 -1.80 -3.20
N TYR A 296 -9.66 -0.93 -3.87
CA TYR A 296 -11.11 -0.92 -3.85
C TYR A 296 -11.64 -1.51 -5.16
N VAL A 297 -12.61 -2.39 -5.04
CA VAL A 297 -13.24 -3.05 -6.19
C VAL A 297 -14.67 -2.53 -6.32
N PRO A 298 -14.97 -1.68 -7.33
CA PRO A 298 -16.31 -1.13 -7.52
C PRO A 298 -17.36 -2.23 -7.72
N ALA A 299 -18.42 -2.20 -6.92
CA ALA A 299 -19.54 -3.16 -6.99
C ALA A 299 -19.09 -4.64 -6.90
N ASP A 300 -17.95 -4.92 -6.28
CA ASP A 300 -17.32 -6.24 -6.19
C ASP A 300 -17.05 -6.89 -7.58
N ASP A 301 -16.95 -6.06 -8.62
CA ASP A 301 -16.69 -6.52 -10.00
C ASP A 301 -15.19 -6.50 -10.30
N LEU A 302 -14.56 -7.66 -10.21
CA LEU A 302 -13.15 -7.85 -10.52
C LEU A 302 -12.81 -7.66 -12.01
N THR A 303 -13.82 -7.59 -12.87
CA THR A 303 -13.63 -7.35 -14.31
C THR A 303 -13.62 -5.88 -14.68
N ASP A 304 -13.94 -4.98 -13.73
CA ASP A 304 -13.80 -3.54 -13.93
C ASP A 304 -12.35 -3.21 -14.33
N PRO A 305 -12.14 -2.34 -15.33
CA PRO A 305 -10.81 -2.04 -15.85
C PRO A 305 -9.79 -1.56 -14.83
N SER A 306 -10.20 -0.82 -13.81
CA SER A 306 -9.26 -0.33 -12.78
C SER A 306 -8.68 -1.46 -11.91
N PRO A 307 -9.48 -2.28 -11.21
CA PRO A 307 -8.94 -3.40 -10.47
C PRO A 307 -8.25 -4.42 -11.38
N ALA A 308 -8.79 -4.73 -12.56
CA ALA A 308 -8.19 -5.67 -13.49
C ALA A 308 -6.77 -5.26 -13.90
N THR A 309 -6.56 -3.97 -14.21
CA THR A 309 -5.23 -3.43 -14.55
C THR A 309 -4.28 -3.48 -13.34
N THR A 310 -4.80 -3.17 -12.15
CA THR A 310 -4.03 -3.22 -10.91
C THR A 310 -3.58 -4.66 -10.59
N PHE A 311 -4.48 -5.64 -10.70
CA PHE A 311 -4.17 -7.05 -10.44
C PHE A 311 -3.05 -7.60 -11.31
N ALA A 312 -2.93 -7.13 -12.55
CA ALA A 312 -1.86 -7.55 -13.44
C ALA A 312 -0.46 -7.26 -12.89
N HIS A 313 -0.33 -6.28 -12.01
CA HIS A 313 0.93 -5.87 -11.39
C HIS A 313 1.18 -6.48 -10.00
N LEU A 314 0.16 -7.03 -9.35
CA LEU A 314 0.27 -7.53 -7.98
C LEU A 314 0.98 -8.88 -7.91
N ASP A 315 1.90 -9.01 -6.96
CA ASP A 315 2.61 -10.25 -6.63
C ASP A 315 1.93 -11.04 -5.52
N ALA A 316 1.24 -10.36 -4.62
CA ALA A 316 0.50 -10.95 -3.52
C ALA A 316 -0.78 -10.19 -3.24
N THR A 317 -1.75 -10.89 -2.66
CA THR A 317 -3.04 -10.32 -2.26
C THR A 317 -3.34 -10.74 -0.82
N VAL A 318 -3.54 -9.77 0.04
CA VAL A 318 -3.97 -9.97 1.43
C VAL A 318 -5.41 -9.50 1.56
N VAL A 319 -6.29 -10.42 1.93
CA VAL A 319 -7.72 -10.16 2.09
C VAL A 319 -8.05 -10.11 3.58
N LEU A 320 -8.57 -8.97 4.04
CA LEU A 320 -9.07 -8.80 5.40
C LEU A 320 -10.57 -9.09 5.42
N SER A 321 -10.99 -10.05 6.24
CA SER A 321 -12.35 -10.56 6.28
C SER A 321 -13.12 -10.06 7.49
N ARG A 322 -14.33 -9.53 7.26
CA ARG A 322 -15.26 -9.17 8.34
C ARG A 322 -15.72 -10.38 9.14
N ASN A 323 -15.87 -11.53 8.50
CA ASN A 323 -16.28 -12.76 9.17
C ASN A 323 -15.23 -13.22 10.18
N ILE A 324 -13.95 -13.11 9.81
CA ILE A 324 -12.84 -13.45 10.70
C ILE A 324 -12.73 -12.42 11.83
N ALA A 325 -12.89 -11.14 11.54
CA ALA A 325 -12.92 -10.08 12.55
C ALA A 325 -14.08 -10.27 13.54
N ALA A 326 -15.23 -10.70 13.07
CA ALA A 326 -16.39 -11.00 13.92
C ALA A 326 -16.15 -12.16 14.90
N LEU A 327 -15.23 -13.07 14.58
CA LEU A 327 -14.79 -14.13 15.48
C LEU A 327 -13.74 -13.66 16.51
N GLY A 328 -13.36 -12.36 16.45
CA GLY A 328 -12.30 -11.82 17.32
C GLY A 328 -10.88 -12.24 16.93
N ILE A 329 -10.69 -12.78 15.74
CA ILE A 329 -9.38 -13.20 15.24
C ILE A 329 -8.71 -12.01 14.54
N TYR A 330 -7.62 -11.53 15.12
CA TYR A 330 -6.82 -10.43 14.58
C TYR A 330 -5.34 -10.84 14.47
N PRO A 331 -4.65 -10.52 13.35
CA PRO A 331 -5.17 -9.83 12.17
C PRO A 331 -6.25 -10.64 11.44
N ALA A 332 -7.26 -9.96 10.92
CA ALA A 332 -8.42 -10.60 10.27
C ALA A 332 -8.11 -11.02 8.82
N VAL A 333 -6.91 -11.51 8.56
CA VAL A 333 -6.47 -11.99 7.25
C VAL A 333 -7.14 -13.32 6.93
N ASP A 334 -7.79 -13.39 5.78
CA ASP A 334 -8.37 -14.63 5.30
C ASP A 334 -7.28 -15.53 4.70
N PRO A 335 -6.98 -16.67 5.31
CA PRO A 335 -5.90 -17.54 4.84
C PRO A 335 -6.25 -18.32 3.56
N LEU A 336 -7.52 -18.38 3.19
CA LEU A 336 -8.00 -19.07 1.99
C LEU A 336 -8.09 -18.13 0.77
N ASP A 337 -8.49 -16.89 0.99
CA ASP A 337 -8.64 -15.90 -0.08
C ASP A 337 -7.37 -15.09 -0.34
N SER A 338 -6.44 -15.08 0.62
CA SER A 338 -5.14 -14.44 0.45
C SER A 338 -4.19 -15.32 -0.35
N THR A 339 -3.46 -14.72 -1.27
CA THR A 339 -2.57 -15.44 -2.19
C THR A 339 -1.24 -14.74 -2.36
N SER A 340 -0.21 -15.47 -2.79
CA SER A 340 1.08 -14.90 -3.19
C SER A 340 1.71 -15.75 -4.29
N ARG A 341 2.30 -15.09 -5.27
CA ARG A 341 3.12 -15.75 -6.29
C ARG A 341 4.40 -16.36 -5.71
N GLN A 342 4.81 -15.91 -4.52
CA GLN A 342 5.96 -16.45 -3.80
C GLN A 342 5.67 -17.78 -3.14
N LEU A 343 4.41 -18.19 -3.02
CA LEU A 343 4.01 -19.49 -2.49
C LEU A 343 4.24 -20.60 -3.53
N ASP A 344 5.51 -20.86 -3.77
CA ASP A 344 6.03 -21.83 -4.73
C ASP A 344 7.22 -22.55 -4.09
N PRO A 345 7.29 -23.91 -4.17
CA PRO A 345 8.38 -24.67 -3.55
C PRO A 345 9.77 -24.25 -3.98
N LEU A 346 9.91 -23.74 -5.23
CA LEU A 346 11.18 -23.26 -5.76
C LEU A 346 11.64 -21.93 -5.14
N VAL A 347 10.72 -21.17 -4.57
CA VAL A 347 11.00 -19.87 -3.95
C VAL A 347 11.15 -20.00 -2.43
N ILE A 348 10.16 -20.62 -1.78
CA ILE A 348 10.07 -20.68 -0.31
C ILE A 348 10.57 -21.98 0.29
N GLY A 349 10.91 -22.97 -0.53
CA GLY A 349 11.27 -24.31 -0.09
C GLY A 349 10.06 -25.23 0.10
N GLN A 350 10.32 -26.54 0.06
CA GLN A 350 9.28 -27.56 0.10
C GLN A 350 8.55 -27.60 1.45
N GLU A 351 9.28 -27.45 2.56
CA GLU A 351 8.71 -27.48 3.90
C GLU A 351 7.66 -26.39 4.12
N HIS A 352 8.00 -25.15 3.85
CA HIS A 352 7.09 -24.01 3.97
C HIS A 352 5.86 -24.18 3.08
N TYR A 353 6.08 -24.56 1.82
CA TYR A 353 5.00 -24.79 0.86
C TYR A 353 4.02 -25.88 1.33
N ASP A 354 4.53 -27.02 1.79
CA ASP A 354 3.71 -28.13 2.26
C ASP A 354 2.90 -27.75 3.50
N VAL A 355 3.52 -27.07 4.45
CA VAL A 355 2.82 -26.61 5.66
C VAL A 355 1.71 -25.64 5.30
N ALA A 356 1.99 -24.64 4.46
CA ALA A 356 0.99 -23.65 4.03
C ALA A 356 -0.19 -24.31 3.31
N ARG A 357 0.08 -25.20 2.38
CA ARG A 357 -0.96 -25.92 1.62
C ARG A 357 -1.79 -26.86 2.48
N ASN A 358 -1.16 -27.55 3.41
CA ASN A 358 -1.86 -28.42 4.34
C ASN A 358 -2.75 -27.63 5.31
N VAL A 359 -2.28 -26.50 5.80
CA VAL A 359 -3.10 -25.60 6.64
C VAL A 359 -4.32 -25.10 5.84
N GLN A 360 -4.12 -24.64 4.62
CA GLN A 360 -5.21 -24.22 3.75
C GLN A 360 -6.21 -25.34 3.47
N SER A 361 -5.73 -26.54 3.21
CA SER A 361 -6.57 -27.72 2.96
C SER A 361 -7.46 -28.05 4.16
N ILE A 362 -6.90 -28.04 5.37
CA ILE A 362 -7.66 -28.31 6.60
C ILE A 362 -8.67 -27.20 6.87
N LEU A 363 -8.30 -25.96 6.71
CA LEU A 363 -9.22 -24.82 6.87
C LEU A 363 -10.33 -24.83 5.83
N GLN A 364 -10.04 -25.22 4.59
CA GLN A 364 -11.04 -25.37 3.53
C GLN A 364 -12.03 -26.49 3.89
N ARG A 365 -11.53 -27.65 4.33
CA ARG A 365 -12.38 -28.77 4.77
C ARG A 365 -13.27 -28.35 5.95
N TYR A 366 -12.72 -27.63 6.90
CA TYR A 366 -13.50 -27.10 8.03
C TYR A 366 -14.60 -26.14 7.57
N LYS A 367 -14.31 -25.27 6.61
CA LYS A 367 -15.31 -24.36 6.01
C LYS A 367 -16.48 -25.15 5.41
N GLU A 368 -16.20 -26.23 4.68
CA GLU A 368 -17.22 -27.11 4.10
C GLU A 368 -18.04 -27.82 5.18
N LEU A 369 -17.43 -28.22 6.29
CA LEU A 369 -18.09 -28.91 7.38
C LEU A 369 -18.92 -27.98 8.28
N LYS A 370 -18.67 -26.68 8.28
CA LYS A 370 -19.40 -25.71 9.15
C LYS A 370 -20.91 -25.78 8.95
N ASP A 371 -21.36 -25.89 7.72
CA ASP A 371 -22.80 -25.97 7.42
C ASP A 371 -23.40 -27.27 7.93
N ILE A 372 -22.68 -28.39 7.80
CA ILE A 372 -23.10 -29.70 8.32
C ILE A 372 -23.16 -29.66 9.84
N ILE A 373 -22.17 -29.09 10.50
CA ILE A 373 -22.12 -28.93 11.95
C ILE A 373 -23.29 -28.10 12.47
N ALA A 374 -23.62 -27.02 11.77
CA ALA A 374 -24.72 -26.14 12.13
C ALA A 374 -26.10 -26.83 12.07
N ILE A 375 -26.28 -27.76 11.15
CA ILE A 375 -27.56 -28.42 10.92
C ILE A 375 -27.66 -29.72 11.74
N LEU A 376 -26.62 -30.54 11.71
CA LEU A 376 -26.66 -31.91 12.25
C LEU A 376 -25.89 -32.09 13.57
N GLY A 377 -25.03 -31.11 13.92
CA GLY A 377 -24.16 -31.21 15.09
C GLY A 377 -22.84 -31.95 14.82
N MET A 378 -21.94 -31.85 15.79
CA MET A 378 -20.60 -32.47 15.71
C MET A 378 -20.62 -33.99 15.73
N ASP A 379 -21.63 -34.56 16.38
CA ASP A 379 -21.70 -36.03 16.61
C ASP A 379 -21.93 -36.84 15.33
N GLU A 380 -22.49 -36.20 14.32
CA GLU A 380 -22.74 -36.80 13.00
C GLU A 380 -21.51 -36.88 12.09
N LEU A 381 -20.40 -36.24 12.50
CA LEU A 381 -19.16 -36.28 11.73
C LEU A 381 -18.41 -37.58 11.92
N SER A 382 -17.67 -38.01 10.89
CA SER A 382 -16.70 -39.11 11.03
C SER A 382 -15.59 -38.72 12.02
N GLU A 383 -14.92 -39.71 12.59
CA GLU A 383 -13.80 -39.47 13.51
C GLU A 383 -12.67 -38.67 12.84
N GLU A 384 -12.43 -38.90 11.55
CA GLU A 384 -11.48 -38.15 10.75
C GLU A 384 -11.89 -36.67 10.62
N ASP A 385 -13.15 -36.38 10.33
CA ASP A 385 -13.68 -35.03 10.23
C ASP A 385 -13.68 -34.32 11.60
N LYS A 386 -13.99 -35.03 12.68
CA LYS A 386 -13.88 -34.48 14.05
C LYS A 386 -12.46 -34.04 14.37
N MET A 387 -11.48 -34.84 14.01
CA MET A 387 -10.06 -34.52 14.20
C MET A 387 -9.66 -33.31 13.34
N THR A 388 -10.11 -33.28 12.09
CA THR A 388 -9.89 -32.14 11.17
C THR A 388 -10.46 -30.84 11.74
N VAL A 389 -11.69 -30.87 12.25
CA VAL A 389 -12.34 -29.71 12.87
C VAL A 389 -11.58 -29.24 14.11
N ALA A 390 -11.15 -30.17 14.97
CA ALA A 390 -10.39 -29.82 16.18
C ALA A 390 -9.07 -29.13 15.85
N ARG A 391 -8.32 -29.62 14.87
CA ARG A 391 -7.07 -29.03 14.40
C ARG A 391 -7.31 -27.70 13.68
N ALA A 392 -8.35 -27.63 12.85
CA ALA A 392 -8.71 -26.39 12.15
C ALA A 392 -9.05 -25.25 13.10
N ARG A 393 -9.78 -25.51 14.17
CA ARG A 393 -10.08 -24.51 15.20
C ARG A 393 -8.83 -24.01 15.90
N LYS A 394 -7.88 -24.90 16.21
CA LYS A 394 -6.58 -24.51 16.76
C LYS A 394 -5.80 -23.64 15.79
N MET A 395 -5.79 -23.99 14.49
CA MET A 395 -5.13 -23.20 13.45
C MET A 395 -5.76 -21.82 13.27
N GLU A 396 -7.09 -21.72 13.23
CA GLU A 396 -7.77 -20.41 13.17
C GLU A 396 -7.34 -19.50 14.31
N ARG A 397 -7.31 -20.02 15.53
CA ARG A 397 -6.87 -19.23 16.69
C ARG A 397 -5.40 -18.92 16.68
N PHE A 398 -4.56 -19.85 16.23
CA PHE A 398 -3.12 -19.65 16.12
C PHE A 398 -2.72 -18.66 15.02
N LEU A 399 -3.56 -18.45 14.02
CA LEU A 399 -3.39 -17.38 13.03
C LEU A 399 -3.53 -15.98 13.65
N SER A 400 -4.20 -15.86 14.80
CA SER A 400 -4.26 -14.61 15.56
C SER A 400 -2.93 -14.32 16.24
N GLN A 401 -2.66 -13.04 16.43
CA GLN A 401 -1.37 -12.60 16.97
C GLN A 401 -1.54 -11.20 17.58
N PRO A 402 -0.97 -10.95 18.78
CA PRO A 402 -0.98 -9.61 19.35
C PRO A 402 0.01 -8.71 18.63
N PHE A 403 -0.42 -7.49 18.29
CA PHE A 403 0.40 -6.49 17.64
C PHE A 403 0.99 -5.49 18.64
N PHE A 404 2.23 -5.07 18.39
CA PHE A 404 2.89 -4.03 19.19
C PHE A 404 2.11 -2.71 19.15
N VAL A 405 1.63 -2.33 17.98
CA VAL A 405 0.87 -1.08 17.80
C VAL A 405 -0.51 -1.11 18.46
N ALA A 406 -0.99 -2.29 18.83
CA ALA A 406 -2.28 -2.47 19.49
C ALA A 406 -2.16 -2.64 21.03
N GLU A 407 -0.96 -2.66 21.60
CA GLU A 407 -0.73 -2.85 23.04
C GLU A 407 -1.52 -1.86 23.90
N VAL A 408 -1.60 -0.61 23.46
CA VAL A 408 -2.34 0.47 24.15
C VAL A 408 -3.82 0.14 24.28
N PHE A 409 -4.39 -0.55 23.30
CA PHE A 409 -5.83 -0.88 23.27
C PHE A 409 -6.14 -2.24 23.89
N THR A 410 -5.26 -3.23 23.69
CA THR A 410 -5.50 -4.61 24.11
C THR A 410 -4.92 -4.93 25.48
N GLY A 411 -3.94 -4.17 25.94
CA GLY A 411 -3.18 -4.46 27.17
C GLY A 411 -2.30 -5.71 27.07
N SER A 412 -2.19 -6.32 25.90
CA SER A 412 -1.36 -7.50 25.64
C SER A 412 -0.06 -7.10 24.93
N PRO A 413 1.11 -7.60 25.39
CA PRO A 413 2.37 -7.34 24.70
C PRO A 413 2.35 -7.85 23.26
N GLY A 414 2.82 -7.04 22.31
CA GLY A 414 2.95 -7.43 20.92
C GLY A 414 4.01 -8.52 20.71
N LYS A 415 3.88 -9.24 19.61
CA LYS A 415 4.81 -10.32 19.24
C LYS A 415 5.21 -10.20 17.77
N TYR A 416 6.51 -10.34 17.55
CA TYR A 416 7.09 -10.60 16.23
C TYR A 416 7.40 -12.09 16.16
N VAL A 417 6.85 -12.80 15.19
CA VAL A 417 7.06 -14.23 15.03
C VAL A 417 7.88 -14.48 13.78
N SER A 418 9.04 -15.11 13.92
CA SER A 418 9.89 -15.46 12.78
C SER A 418 9.18 -16.48 11.88
N LEU A 419 9.51 -16.47 10.59
CA LEU A 419 8.98 -17.44 9.64
C LEU A 419 9.26 -18.88 10.08
N LYS A 420 10.46 -19.13 10.58
CA LYS A 420 10.87 -20.45 11.11
C LYS A 420 9.95 -20.92 12.25
N ASP A 421 9.66 -20.05 13.20
CA ASP A 421 8.78 -20.38 14.33
C ASP A 421 7.32 -20.55 13.89
N THR A 422 6.88 -19.77 12.91
CA THR A 422 5.56 -19.92 12.31
C THR A 422 5.41 -21.30 11.65
N ILE A 423 6.36 -21.71 10.83
CA ILE A 423 6.34 -23.02 10.16
C ILE A 423 6.37 -24.14 11.19
N ARG A 424 7.25 -24.07 12.18
CA ARG A 424 7.36 -25.06 13.25
C ARG A 424 6.05 -25.21 14.02
N GLY A 425 5.42 -24.11 14.38
CA GLY A 425 4.16 -24.12 15.12
C GLY A 425 3.02 -24.76 14.35
N PHE A 426 2.81 -24.38 13.09
CA PHE A 426 1.79 -24.98 12.25
C PHE A 426 2.08 -26.43 11.90
N GLN A 427 3.34 -26.80 11.70
CA GLN A 427 3.74 -28.18 11.48
C GLN A 427 3.39 -29.05 12.67
N GLY A 428 3.64 -28.58 13.89
CA GLY A 428 3.26 -29.29 15.11
C GLY A 428 1.74 -29.49 15.25
N ILE A 429 0.94 -28.49 14.91
CA ILE A 429 -0.52 -28.62 14.93
C ILE A 429 -0.98 -29.62 13.87
N LEU A 430 -0.42 -29.56 12.66
CA LEU A 430 -0.73 -30.51 11.57
C LEU A 430 -0.40 -31.95 11.92
N SER A 431 0.73 -32.20 12.58
CA SER A 431 1.19 -33.54 12.96
C SER A 431 0.44 -34.15 14.14
N GLY A 432 -0.37 -33.35 14.83
CA GLY A 432 -1.10 -33.77 16.02
C GLY A 432 -0.31 -33.69 17.33
N GLU A 433 0.86 -33.12 17.32
CA GLU A 433 1.71 -32.95 18.52
C GLU A 433 1.01 -32.19 19.65
N TYR A 434 0.11 -31.26 19.29
CA TYR A 434 -0.64 -30.42 20.21
C TYR A 434 -2.13 -30.73 20.31
N ASP A 435 -2.56 -31.92 19.86
CA ASP A 435 -3.96 -32.31 19.91
C ASP A 435 -4.54 -32.35 21.33
N HIS A 436 -3.71 -32.57 22.33
CA HIS A 436 -4.08 -32.61 23.74
C HIS A 436 -4.29 -31.23 24.38
N LEU A 437 -3.87 -30.15 23.72
CA LEU A 437 -4.03 -28.79 24.22
C LEU A 437 -5.41 -28.21 23.90
N PRO A 438 -5.98 -27.36 24.79
CA PRO A 438 -7.25 -26.69 24.50
C PRO A 438 -7.06 -25.66 23.42
N GLU A 439 -8.09 -25.42 22.59
CA GLU A 439 -8.03 -24.47 21.49
C GLU A 439 -7.76 -23.02 21.94
N GLN A 440 -8.20 -22.64 23.13
CA GLN A 440 -7.98 -21.31 23.69
C GLN A 440 -6.50 -20.99 23.95
N ALA A 441 -5.67 -22.00 24.13
CA ALA A 441 -4.23 -21.82 24.31
C ALA A 441 -3.56 -21.22 23.06
N PHE A 442 -4.15 -21.38 21.90
CA PHE A 442 -3.63 -20.88 20.62
C PHE A 442 -4.11 -19.47 20.27
N TYR A 443 -5.01 -18.90 21.06
CA TYR A 443 -5.61 -17.59 20.78
C TYR A 443 -4.71 -16.46 21.26
N MET A 444 -4.42 -15.53 20.34
CA MET A 444 -3.63 -14.31 20.60
C MET A 444 -2.29 -14.60 21.29
N VAL A 445 -1.54 -15.50 20.70
CA VAL A 445 -0.17 -15.85 21.11
C VAL A 445 0.81 -15.57 19.97
N GLY A 446 2.10 -15.49 20.30
CA GLY A 446 3.16 -15.40 19.31
C GLY A 446 3.48 -16.77 18.71
N GLY A 447 4.60 -17.38 19.15
CA GLY A 447 5.01 -18.71 18.73
C GLY A 447 4.26 -19.83 19.45
N ILE A 448 4.51 -21.06 19.01
CA ILE A 448 3.86 -22.27 19.58
C ILE A 448 4.24 -22.50 21.04
N ASP A 449 5.47 -22.15 21.44
CA ASP A 449 5.93 -22.30 22.81
C ASP A 449 5.08 -21.47 23.79
N GLU A 450 4.65 -20.30 23.37
CA GLU A 450 3.75 -19.44 24.14
C GLU A 450 2.36 -20.08 24.30
N ALA A 451 1.87 -20.78 23.28
CA ALA A 451 0.64 -21.54 23.36
C ALA A 451 0.74 -22.69 24.36
N VAL A 452 1.86 -23.39 24.37
CA VAL A 452 2.13 -24.48 25.34
C VAL A 452 2.15 -23.94 26.76
N GLU A 453 2.81 -22.81 27.01
CA GLU A 453 2.84 -22.19 28.33
C GLU A 453 1.46 -21.68 28.76
N LYS A 454 0.71 -21.08 27.85
CA LYS A 454 -0.65 -20.62 28.12
C LYS A 454 -1.59 -21.79 28.49
N ALA A 455 -1.41 -22.95 27.86
CA ALA A 455 -2.20 -24.13 28.17
C ALA A 455 -2.04 -24.60 29.61
N LYS A 456 -0.88 -24.35 30.24
CA LYS A 456 -0.62 -24.71 31.65
C LYS A 456 -1.45 -23.88 32.64
N SER A 457 -1.93 -22.72 32.21
CA SER A 457 -2.72 -21.80 33.03
C SER A 457 -4.23 -21.88 32.77
N LEU A 458 -4.64 -22.67 31.79
CA LEU A 458 -6.03 -22.95 31.45
C LEU A 458 -6.49 -24.27 32.06
#